data_c66d072534d56764421393f70b7e0312
#
_entry.id   c66d072534d56764421393f70b7e0312
#
_cell.length_a   1.000
_cell.length_b   1.000
_cell.length_c   1.000
_cell.angle_alpha   90.00
_cell.angle_beta   90.00
_cell.angle_gamma   90.00
#
_symmetry.space_group_name_H-M   'P 1'
#
loop_
_entity.id
_entity.type
_entity.pdbx_description
1 polymer ?
#
loop_
_entity_poly.entity_id
_entity_poly.type
_entity_poly.pdbx_seq_one_letter_code
_entity_poly.pdbx_strand_id
1 'polypeptide(L)'
;MLLRMWRSRFIIFIVGCITLLIAVSFSVRVLAENNSTITQHPVIAEAADLGRHFKEFKLSGSLLIYDLNNNRTYEHNPQRNATAMIPASTFKIFNAMVALETGIMPNDVAVLTWDGIHRDIDVWNHDTNLRQAFKDSTVWFYQVLARRAGHERMQQFIDKVGYGNRQIGTAEDIDRFWLQGPLKITPKAQIEFLQRLHQNKLPFSQRTMDLVKDIMVREQTPDYTLRGKTGVSTSTKPELGWFVGYLEQNKNVYFFATTIDMNKPTDLPARIEITRRSLKDLGLL
;
A
#
# COMPACT_ATOMS: atom_id res chain seq x y z
N MET A 1 -25.22 -67.28 -47.86
CA MET A 1 -25.90 -67.12 -49.15
C MET A 1 -25.37 -65.91 -49.85
N LEU A 2 -24.45 -66.20 -50.80
CA LEU A 2 -24.26 -65.61 -52.11
C LEU A 2 -23.98 -64.11 -52.16
N LEU A 3 -22.66 -63.75 -52.42
CA LEU A 3 -22.05 -63.48 -53.73
C LEU A 3 -22.56 -62.26 -54.44
N ARG A 4 -21.76 -61.22 -54.79
CA ARG A 4 -20.73 -61.14 -55.87
C ARG A 4 -20.21 -59.70 -55.87
N MET A 5 -18.92 -59.38 -55.68
CA MET A 5 -17.87 -59.16 -56.70
C MET A 5 -18.40 -58.61 -58.05
N TRP A 6 -17.94 -57.42 -58.39
CA TRP A 6 -17.39 -57.17 -59.73
C TRP A 6 -16.38 -56.07 -59.79
N ARG A 7 -15.28 -56.40 -60.45
CA ARG A 7 -14.11 -55.59 -60.81
C ARG A 7 -14.38 -54.88 -62.16
N SER A 8 -13.76 -53.75 -62.40
CA SER A 8 -13.10 -53.37 -63.64
C SER A 8 -12.50 -51.96 -63.46
N ARG A 9 -11.23 -51.82 -63.50
CA ARG A 9 -10.22 -51.65 -64.52
C ARG A 9 -10.16 -50.28 -65.15
N PHE A 10 -9.04 -49.61 -64.86
CA PHE A 10 -8.10 -48.85 -65.73
C PHE A 10 -8.66 -47.86 -66.72
N ILE A 11 -8.16 -46.61 -66.59
CA ILE A 11 -7.42 -45.95 -67.66
C ILE A 11 -6.50 -44.85 -67.06
N ILE A 12 -5.20 -44.96 -67.36
CA ILE A 12 -4.18 -43.97 -67.12
C ILE A 12 -4.28 -42.90 -68.23
N PHE A 13 -4.41 -41.67 -67.87
CA PHE A 13 -4.01 -40.59 -68.76
C PHE A 13 -3.02 -39.68 -68.04
N ILE A 14 -1.77 -39.77 -68.49
CA ILE A 14 -0.70 -38.84 -68.21
C ILE A 14 -0.91 -37.68 -69.18
N VAL A 15 -1.29 -36.53 -68.66
CA VAL A 15 -1.11 -35.24 -69.37
C VAL A 15 -0.33 -34.34 -68.44
N GLY A 16 0.89 -34.09 -68.80
CA GLY A 16 1.73 -33.15 -68.13
C GLY A 16 1.19 -31.72 -68.30
N CYS A 17 0.94 -31.08 -67.22
CA CYS A 17 0.87 -29.63 -67.16
C CYS A 17 1.85 -29.17 -66.11
N ILE A 18 2.92 -28.55 -66.62
CA ILE A 18 3.81 -27.75 -65.84
C ILE A 18 3.01 -26.56 -65.33
N THR A 19 2.51 -26.62 -64.12
CA THR A 19 2.00 -25.46 -63.44
C THR A 19 3.01 -25.00 -62.45
N LEU A 20 3.51 -23.83 -62.69
CA LEU A 20 4.39 -23.00 -61.90
C LEU A 20 3.87 -22.96 -60.43
N LEU A 21 4.58 -23.66 -59.58
CA LEU A 21 4.35 -23.51 -58.13
C LEU A 21 4.94 -22.18 -57.68
N ILE A 22 4.10 -21.14 -57.70
CA ILE A 22 4.36 -19.92 -56.96
C ILE A 22 4.16 -20.32 -55.47
N ALA A 23 5.24 -20.63 -54.83
CA ALA A 23 5.31 -20.73 -53.38
C ALA A 23 5.09 -19.33 -52.81
N VAL A 24 3.82 -19.00 -52.54
CA VAL A 24 3.51 -17.88 -51.70
C VAL A 24 3.91 -18.31 -50.29
N SER A 25 5.12 -17.98 -49.95
CA SER A 25 5.58 -18.04 -48.55
C SER A 25 4.75 -17.05 -47.75
N PHE A 26 3.63 -17.49 -47.24
CA PHE A 26 3.00 -16.80 -46.13
C PHE A 26 3.94 -16.87 -44.94
N SER A 27 4.86 -15.91 -44.88
CA SER A 27 5.54 -15.58 -43.66
C SER A 27 4.46 -15.11 -42.68
N VAL A 28 3.92 -16.05 -41.92
CA VAL A 28 3.25 -15.73 -40.68
C VAL A 28 4.32 -15.10 -39.80
N ARG A 29 4.48 -13.77 -39.90
CA ARG A 29 5.10 -13.02 -38.84
C ARG A 29 4.16 -13.19 -37.63
N VAL A 30 4.48 -14.16 -36.79
CA VAL A 30 4.09 -14.11 -35.41
C VAL A 30 4.71 -12.83 -34.88
N LEU A 31 3.92 -11.77 -34.85
CA LEU A 31 4.19 -10.64 -33.99
C LEU A 31 4.14 -11.25 -32.57
N ALA A 32 5.30 -11.69 -32.09
CA ALA A 32 5.50 -11.80 -30.65
C ALA A 32 5.24 -10.37 -30.15
N GLU A 33 4.02 -10.15 -29.66
CA GLU A 33 3.77 -9.08 -28.74
C GLU A 33 4.73 -9.30 -27.59
N ASN A 34 5.86 -8.63 -27.69
CA ASN A 34 6.70 -8.36 -26.54
C ASN A 34 5.79 -7.57 -25.58
N ASN A 35 5.01 -8.29 -24.77
CA ASN A 35 4.58 -7.83 -23.48
C ASN A 35 5.82 -7.68 -22.57
N SER A 36 6.79 -6.87 -23.01
CA SER A 36 7.59 -6.13 -22.08
C SER A 36 6.59 -5.22 -21.36
N THR A 37 6.14 -5.66 -20.20
CA THR A 37 5.65 -4.75 -19.18
C THR A 37 6.79 -3.76 -18.98
N ILE A 38 6.79 -2.71 -19.77
CA ILE A 38 7.59 -1.52 -19.50
C ILE A 38 7.04 -1.07 -18.16
N THR A 39 7.75 -1.41 -17.08
CA THR A 39 7.62 -0.72 -15.81
C THR A 39 8.04 0.71 -16.15
N GLN A 40 7.06 1.52 -16.56
CA GLN A 40 7.26 2.94 -16.72
C GLN A 40 7.66 3.44 -15.34
N HIS A 41 8.93 3.72 -15.16
CA HIS A 41 9.39 4.41 -13.98
C HIS A 41 8.64 5.75 -13.94
N PRO A 42 8.00 6.10 -12.82
CA PRO A 42 7.28 7.36 -12.72
C PRO A 42 8.23 8.51 -13.07
N VAL A 43 7.78 9.39 -13.95
CA VAL A 43 8.56 10.57 -14.34
C VAL A 43 8.74 11.44 -13.09
N ILE A 44 10.00 11.65 -12.69
CA ILE A 44 10.31 12.60 -11.63
C ILE A 44 10.07 14.00 -12.22
N ALA A 45 9.04 14.68 -11.73
CA ALA A 45 8.81 16.06 -12.14
C ALA A 45 9.92 16.94 -11.55
N GLU A 46 10.44 17.87 -12.35
CA GLU A 46 11.14 19.04 -11.82
C GLU A 46 10.16 19.79 -10.91
N ALA A 47 10.19 19.46 -9.64
CA ALA A 47 9.19 19.85 -8.69
C ALA A 47 9.62 21.09 -7.94
N ALA A 48 8.63 21.80 -7.43
CA ALA A 48 8.82 22.73 -6.33
C ALA A 48 9.82 22.18 -5.32
N ASP A 49 10.71 23.01 -4.77
CA ASP A 49 11.66 22.57 -3.74
C ASP A 49 10.92 22.10 -2.48
N LEU A 50 10.45 20.83 -2.50
CA LEU A 50 9.76 20.22 -1.37
C LEU A 50 10.67 20.15 -0.13
N GLY A 51 11.98 20.23 -0.33
CA GLY A 51 12.98 20.29 0.73
C GLY A 51 12.94 21.59 1.54
N ARG A 52 12.37 22.66 0.97
CA ARG A 52 12.25 23.96 1.66
C ARG A 52 11.49 23.85 2.98
N HIS A 53 10.41 23.04 3.01
CA HIS A 53 9.61 22.88 4.23
C HIS A 53 10.40 22.18 5.33
N PHE A 54 11.21 21.18 5.01
CA PHE A 54 12.11 20.56 5.99
C PHE A 54 13.12 21.56 6.56
N LYS A 55 13.68 22.43 5.71
CA LYS A 55 14.61 23.51 6.13
C LYS A 55 13.93 24.52 7.05
N GLU A 56 12.70 24.95 6.73
CA GLU A 56 11.89 25.87 7.54
C GLU A 56 11.63 25.32 8.94
N PHE A 57 11.27 24.03 9.04
CA PHE A 57 11.07 23.35 10.31
C PHE A 57 12.38 22.94 11.01
N LYS A 58 13.54 23.10 10.35
CA LYS A 58 14.86 22.65 10.82
C LYS A 58 14.87 21.16 11.17
N LEU A 59 14.23 20.35 10.35
CA LEU A 59 14.11 18.91 10.51
C LEU A 59 14.72 18.17 9.32
N SER A 60 15.34 17.04 9.61
CA SER A 60 15.69 16.05 8.60
C SER A 60 14.51 15.10 8.33
N GLY A 61 14.40 14.63 7.09
CA GLY A 61 13.32 13.73 6.75
C GLY A 61 13.27 13.39 5.28
N SER A 62 12.15 12.86 4.85
CA SER A 62 11.82 12.61 3.44
C SER A 62 10.34 12.77 3.17
N LEU A 63 10.03 13.07 1.93
CA LEU A 63 8.68 13.11 1.41
C LEU A 63 8.64 12.44 0.04
N LEU A 64 7.63 11.63 -0.17
CA LEU A 64 7.29 11.04 -1.45
C LEU A 64 5.80 11.28 -1.71
N ILE A 65 5.47 11.85 -2.88
CA ILE A 65 4.11 12.02 -3.36
C ILE A 65 4.03 11.35 -4.74
N TYR A 66 3.03 10.49 -4.93
CA TYR A 66 2.79 9.81 -6.20
C TYR A 66 1.41 10.18 -6.75
N ASP A 67 1.40 10.76 -7.94
CA ASP A 67 0.22 11.12 -8.72
C ASP A 67 -0.19 9.92 -9.58
N LEU A 68 -1.34 9.33 -9.25
CA LEU A 68 -1.78 8.08 -9.87
C LEU A 68 -2.11 8.22 -11.36
N ASN A 69 -2.88 9.26 -11.72
CA ASN A 69 -3.36 9.39 -13.10
C ASN A 69 -2.25 9.80 -14.08
N ASN A 70 -1.29 10.60 -13.61
CA ASN A 70 -0.21 11.10 -14.44
C ASN A 70 1.06 10.24 -14.32
N ASN A 71 1.05 9.17 -13.49
CA ASN A 71 2.21 8.34 -13.21
C ASN A 71 3.45 9.18 -12.86
N ARG A 72 3.28 10.15 -11.96
CA ARG A 72 4.28 11.17 -11.65
C ARG A 72 4.67 11.10 -10.19
N THR A 73 5.97 11.21 -9.92
CA THR A 73 6.50 11.22 -8.56
C THR A 73 7.12 12.57 -8.25
N TYR A 74 6.81 13.09 -7.07
CA TYR A 74 7.44 14.26 -6.47
C TYR A 74 8.10 13.80 -5.18
N GLU A 75 9.38 14.10 -4.99
CA GLU A 75 10.09 13.59 -3.83
C GLU A 75 11.16 14.54 -3.29
N HIS A 76 11.36 14.45 -1.98
CA HIS A 76 12.49 14.98 -1.26
C HIS A 76 13.22 13.82 -0.59
N ASN A 77 14.55 13.80 -0.66
CA ASN A 77 15.44 12.79 -0.12
C ASN A 77 15.11 11.35 -0.62
N PRO A 78 15.38 11.07 -1.92
CA PRO A 78 15.08 9.77 -2.55
C PRO A 78 15.75 8.59 -1.84
N GLN A 79 16.96 8.79 -1.31
CA GLN A 79 17.69 7.76 -0.60
C GLN A 79 16.92 7.31 0.66
N ARG A 80 16.39 8.24 1.42
CA ARG A 80 15.58 7.94 2.60
C ARG A 80 14.22 7.33 2.21
N ASN A 81 13.64 7.72 1.09
CA ASN A 81 12.42 7.12 0.55
C ASN A 81 12.59 5.65 0.18
N ALA A 82 13.81 5.19 -0.07
CA ALA A 82 14.18 3.80 -0.30
C ALA A 82 14.70 3.08 0.96
N THR A 83 14.85 3.78 2.09
CA THR A 83 15.35 3.18 3.34
C THR A 83 14.21 2.57 4.14
N ALA A 84 14.40 1.33 4.57
CA ALA A 84 13.40 0.62 5.38
C ALA A 84 13.50 1.05 6.86
N MET A 85 12.39 1.51 7.40
CA MET A 85 12.25 2.02 8.77
C MET A 85 11.11 1.31 9.49
N ILE A 86 11.12 1.36 10.82
CA ILE A 86 10.04 0.79 11.63
C ILE A 86 8.72 1.51 11.33
N PRO A 87 7.60 0.79 11.04
CA PRO A 87 6.35 1.43 10.62
C PRO A 87 5.62 2.16 11.75
N ALA A 88 5.87 1.78 12.99
CA ALA A 88 5.15 2.30 14.15
C ALA A 88 3.62 2.27 13.92
N SER A 89 2.90 3.33 14.30
CA SER A 89 1.44 3.36 14.18
C SER A 89 0.89 3.42 12.76
N THR A 90 1.72 3.52 11.70
CA THR A 90 1.22 3.36 10.33
C THR A 90 0.78 1.92 10.06
N PHE A 91 1.37 0.93 10.76
CA PHE A 91 0.95 -0.48 10.72
C PHE A 91 -0.51 -0.70 11.16
N LYS A 92 -1.11 0.23 11.89
CA LYS A 92 -2.51 0.12 12.32
C LYS A 92 -3.50 -0.01 11.14
N ILE A 93 -3.15 0.50 9.96
CA ILE A 93 -3.94 0.29 8.73
C ILE A 93 -4.02 -1.21 8.44
N PHE A 94 -2.87 -1.89 8.43
CA PHE A 94 -2.79 -3.32 8.17
C PHE A 94 -3.44 -4.15 9.30
N ASN A 95 -3.15 -3.83 10.56
CA ASN A 95 -3.70 -4.54 11.72
C ASN A 95 -5.24 -4.45 11.76
N ALA A 96 -5.81 -3.28 11.42
CA ALA A 96 -7.26 -3.10 11.30
C ALA A 96 -7.86 -4.03 10.23
N MET A 97 -7.20 -4.16 9.07
CA MET A 97 -7.65 -5.08 8.01
C MET A 97 -7.64 -6.53 8.51
N VAL A 98 -6.58 -6.97 9.16
CA VAL A 98 -6.50 -8.33 9.71
C VAL A 98 -7.61 -8.57 10.74
N ALA A 99 -7.84 -7.63 11.65
CA ALA A 99 -8.85 -7.75 12.69
C ALA A 99 -10.28 -7.84 12.14
N LEU A 100 -10.60 -7.04 11.12
CA LEU A 100 -11.91 -7.05 10.45
C LEU A 100 -12.10 -8.32 9.61
N GLU A 101 -11.10 -8.71 8.83
CA GLU A 101 -11.17 -9.87 7.95
C GLU A 101 -11.34 -11.19 8.70
N THR A 102 -10.71 -11.28 9.87
CA THR A 102 -10.75 -12.48 10.71
C THR A 102 -11.92 -12.50 11.69
N GLY A 103 -12.78 -11.47 11.69
CA GLY A 103 -13.91 -11.34 12.61
C GLY A 103 -13.52 -11.04 14.07
N ILE A 104 -12.23 -10.78 14.36
CA ILE A 104 -11.76 -10.34 15.70
C ILE A 104 -12.45 -9.04 16.09
N MET A 105 -12.64 -8.15 15.10
CA MET A 105 -13.56 -7.04 15.19
C MET A 105 -14.70 -7.27 14.18
N PRO A 106 -15.96 -7.39 14.63
CA PRO A 106 -17.09 -7.63 13.72
C PRO A 106 -17.38 -6.42 12.81
N ASN A 107 -17.03 -5.22 13.29
CA ASN A 107 -17.14 -3.94 12.59
C ASN A 107 -16.25 -2.89 13.26
N ASP A 108 -16.28 -1.68 12.76
CA ASP A 108 -15.47 -0.54 13.23
C ASP A 108 -16.03 0.17 14.48
N VAL A 109 -17.28 -0.10 14.87
CA VAL A 109 -17.94 0.50 16.03
C VAL A 109 -18.07 -0.43 17.23
N ALA A 110 -17.76 -1.72 17.08
CA ALA A 110 -17.72 -2.65 18.20
C ALA A 110 -16.66 -2.24 19.23
N VAL A 111 -17.07 -2.19 20.50
CA VAL A 111 -16.25 -1.66 21.58
C VAL A 111 -15.41 -2.78 22.22
N LEU A 112 -14.15 -2.47 22.52
CA LEU A 112 -13.33 -3.22 23.45
C LEU A 112 -13.25 -2.46 24.77
N THR A 113 -13.49 -3.20 25.84
CA THR A 113 -13.36 -2.65 27.20
C THR A 113 -11.88 -2.37 27.50
N TRP A 114 -11.63 -1.22 28.09
CA TRP A 114 -10.32 -0.81 28.57
C TRP A 114 -9.81 -1.77 29.66
N ASP A 115 -8.51 -2.01 29.64
CA ASP A 115 -7.86 -2.92 30.58
C ASP A 115 -7.63 -2.35 32.00
N GLY A 116 -8.09 -1.10 32.24
CA GLY A 116 -7.92 -0.42 33.52
C GLY A 116 -6.50 0.10 33.78
N ILE A 117 -5.54 -0.14 32.87
CA ILE A 117 -4.16 0.33 33.02
C ILE A 117 -4.07 1.79 32.58
N HIS A 118 -3.74 2.68 33.50
CA HIS A 118 -3.58 4.11 33.23
C HIS A 118 -2.29 4.35 32.41
N ARG A 119 -2.41 5.07 31.31
CA ARG A 119 -1.32 5.46 30.40
C ARG A 119 -1.20 6.98 30.36
N ASP A 120 -0.02 7.51 30.06
CA ASP A 120 0.28 8.94 30.00
C ASP A 120 -0.50 9.71 28.92
N ILE A 121 -1.18 9.00 28.01
CA ILE A 121 -2.02 9.57 26.98
C ILE A 121 -3.49 9.40 27.39
N ASP A 122 -4.10 10.45 27.92
CA ASP A 122 -5.43 10.40 28.52
C ASP A 122 -6.51 9.81 27.61
N VAL A 123 -6.48 10.14 26.32
CA VAL A 123 -7.43 9.62 25.31
C VAL A 123 -7.29 8.11 25.05
N TRP A 124 -6.39 7.40 25.73
CA TRP A 124 -6.27 5.96 25.66
C TRP A 124 -6.90 5.24 26.86
N ASN A 125 -7.33 5.96 27.89
CA ASN A 125 -7.74 5.42 29.19
C ASN A 125 -9.28 5.28 29.29
N HIS A 126 -9.90 4.67 28.29
CA HIS A 126 -11.33 4.41 28.24
C HIS A 126 -11.68 3.28 27.27
N ASP A 127 -12.89 2.77 27.37
CA ASP A 127 -13.47 1.85 26.39
C ASP A 127 -13.50 2.50 25.00
N THR A 128 -13.11 1.74 23.97
CA THR A 128 -13.01 2.34 22.64
C THR A 128 -13.33 1.32 21.54
N ASN A 129 -13.66 1.81 20.35
CA ASN A 129 -13.89 1.03 19.15
C ASN A 129 -12.75 1.23 18.12
N LEU A 130 -12.80 0.46 17.04
CA LEU A 130 -11.74 0.49 16.02
C LEU A 130 -11.58 1.89 15.40
N ARG A 131 -12.69 2.59 15.10
CA ARG A 131 -12.70 3.92 14.49
C ARG A 131 -12.03 4.95 15.40
N GLN A 132 -12.44 5.00 16.68
CA GLN A 132 -11.85 5.93 17.63
C GLN A 132 -10.40 5.59 17.94
N ALA A 133 -10.09 4.30 18.18
CA ALA A 133 -8.73 3.84 18.43
C ALA A 133 -7.77 4.12 17.25
N PHE A 134 -8.27 4.11 16.00
CA PHE A 134 -7.48 4.49 14.82
C PHE A 134 -7.16 5.98 14.84
N LYS A 135 -8.17 6.83 15.11
CA LYS A 135 -8.06 8.30 15.20
C LYS A 135 -7.05 8.69 16.29
N ASP A 136 -7.20 8.15 17.49
CA ASP A 136 -6.37 8.47 18.67
C ASP A 136 -5.05 7.69 18.66
N SER A 137 -4.87 6.79 17.70
CA SER A 137 -3.68 5.95 17.61
C SER A 137 -3.44 5.09 18.86
N THR A 138 -4.51 4.61 19.51
CA THR A 138 -4.51 3.86 20.76
C THR A 138 -3.70 2.58 20.64
N VAL A 139 -2.56 2.51 21.33
CA VAL A 139 -1.61 1.40 21.18
C VAL A 139 -2.16 0.11 21.76
N TRP A 140 -2.66 0.13 23.02
CA TRP A 140 -3.16 -1.06 23.69
C TRP A 140 -4.27 -1.77 22.91
N PHE A 141 -5.16 -1.01 22.28
CA PHE A 141 -6.24 -1.57 21.45
C PHE A 141 -5.69 -2.45 20.33
N TYR A 142 -4.73 -1.95 19.57
CA TYR A 142 -4.11 -2.69 18.47
C TYR A 142 -3.21 -3.84 18.93
N GLN A 143 -2.65 -3.75 20.14
CA GLN A 143 -1.95 -4.84 20.77
C GLN A 143 -2.90 -5.99 21.12
N VAL A 144 -4.08 -5.68 21.62
CA VAL A 144 -5.15 -6.68 21.85
C VAL A 144 -5.57 -7.34 20.54
N LEU A 145 -5.77 -6.57 19.46
CA LEU A 145 -6.13 -7.13 18.17
C LEU A 145 -5.04 -8.06 17.63
N ALA A 146 -3.79 -7.67 17.71
CA ALA A 146 -2.66 -8.48 17.26
C ALA A 146 -2.53 -9.79 18.06
N ARG A 147 -2.66 -9.73 19.40
CA ARG A 147 -2.68 -10.93 20.26
C ARG A 147 -3.84 -11.87 19.90
N ARG A 148 -5.03 -11.34 19.65
CA ARG A 148 -6.19 -12.14 19.23
C ARG A 148 -6.03 -12.73 17.82
N ALA A 149 -5.34 -12.04 16.94
CA ALA A 149 -4.98 -12.58 15.62
C ALA A 149 -4.02 -13.77 15.76
N GLY A 150 -3.05 -13.65 16.66
CA GLY A 150 -1.98 -14.60 16.85
C GLY A 150 -0.88 -14.49 15.81
N HIS A 151 0.30 -14.99 16.15
CA HIS A 151 1.51 -14.86 15.35
C HIS A 151 1.35 -15.49 13.96
N GLU A 152 0.90 -16.72 13.88
CA GLU A 152 0.83 -17.50 12.65
C GLU A 152 -0.10 -16.84 11.62
N ARG A 153 -1.28 -16.42 12.05
CA ARG A 153 -2.25 -15.74 11.17
C ARG A 153 -1.76 -14.37 10.74
N MET A 154 -1.16 -13.60 11.65
CA MET A 154 -0.57 -12.29 11.32
C MET A 154 0.53 -12.46 10.27
N GLN A 155 1.43 -13.43 10.43
CA GLN A 155 2.49 -13.74 9.47
C GLN A 155 1.92 -14.12 8.10
N GLN A 156 0.89 -14.98 8.05
CA GLN A 156 0.24 -15.36 6.80
C GLN A 156 -0.32 -14.16 6.03
N PHE A 157 -0.97 -13.21 6.71
CA PHE A 157 -1.47 -12.00 6.04
C PHE A 157 -0.33 -11.07 5.58
N ILE A 158 0.70 -10.90 6.40
CA ILE A 158 1.89 -10.12 6.04
C ILE A 158 2.57 -10.69 4.80
N ASP A 159 2.72 -12.02 4.71
CA ASP A 159 3.31 -12.70 3.56
C ASP A 159 2.46 -12.59 2.31
N LYS A 160 1.14 -12.80 2.42
CA LYS A 160 0.19 -12.66 1.30
C LYS A 160 0.17 -11.24 0.72
N VAL A 161 0.27 -10.23 1.59
CA VAL A 161 0.32 -8.83 1.16
C VAL A 161 1.72 -8.44 0.69
N GLY A 162 2.77 -9.07 1.22
CA GLY A 162 4.16 -8.64 1.01
C GLY A 162 4.45 -7.34 1.75
N TYR A 163 3.95 -7.18 2.98
CA TYR A 163 4.10 -5.94 3.73
C TYR A 163 5.51 -5.77 4.29
N GLY A 164 6.22 -4.73 3.86
CA GLY A 164 7.56 -4.41 4.31
C GLY A 164 8.55 -5.57 4.11
N ASN A 165 9.44 -5.78 5.08
CA ASN A 165 10.40 -6.89 5.09
C ASN A 165 9.80 -8.23 5.55
N ARG A 166 8.53 -8.26 5.91
CA ARG A 166 7.75 -9.43 6.37
C ARG A 166 8.26 -10.10 7.66
N GLN A 167 9.10 -9.44 8.42
CA GLN A 167 9.66 -9.98 9.67
C GLN A 167 8.85 -9.49 10.87
N ILE A 168 8.21 -10.39 11.60
CA ILE A 168 7.42 -10.06 12.81
C ILE A 168 8.00 -10.62 14.10
N GLY A 169 9.20 -11.22 14.04
CA GLY A 169 9.82 -11.84 15.21
C GLY A 169 9.17 -13.14 15.63
N THR A 170 9.19 -13.40 16.90
CA THR A 170 8.59 -14.61 17.51
C THR A 170 7.14 -14.36 17.95
N ALA A 171 6.46 -15.40 18.42
CA ALA A 171 5.12 -15.27 18.98
C ALA A 171 5.05 -14.31 20.19
N GLU A 172 6.14 -14.14 20.92
CA GLU A 172 6.23 -13.20 22.04
C GLU A 172 6.30 -11.74 21.61
N ASP A 173 6.63 -11.50 20.33
CA ASP A 173 6.74 -10.15 19.77
C ASP A 173 5.42 -9.67 19.12
N ILE A 174 4.37 -10.50 19.12
CA ILE A 174 3.13 -10.29 18.34
C ILE A 174 2.46 -8.94 18.58
N ASP A 175 2.61 -8.34 19.74
CA ASP A 175 1.98 -7.06 20.07
C ASP A 175 2.92 -5.85 20.05
N ARG A 176 4.18 -6.04 19.60
CA ARG A 176 5.22 -4.98 19.59
C ARG A 176 6.11 -4.98 18.34
N PHE A 177 6.05 -5.98 17.46
CA PHE A 177 6.97 -6.12 16.31
C PHE A 177 6.95 -4.92 15.35
N TRP A 178 5.86 -4.15 15.30
CA TRP A 178 5.74 -2.92 14.49
C TRP A 178 6.11 -1.64 15.26
N LEU A 179 6.28 -1.71 16.57
CA LEU A 179 6.60 -0.56 17.45
C LEU A 179 8.10 -0.44 17.73
N GLN A 180 8.74 -1.58 18.00
CA GLN A 180 10.16 -1.68 18.39
C GLN A 180 10.82 -2.97 17.90
N GLY A 181 10.12 -3.78 17.10
CA GLY A 181 10.58 -5.07 16.63
C GLY A 181 11.25 -5.03 15.25
N PRO A 182 11.34 -6.19 14.57
CA PRO A 182 12.08 -6.35 13.34
C PRO A 182 11.34 -5.86 12.08
N LEU A 183 10.03 -5.59 12.14
CA LEU A 183 9.29 -5.15 10.97
C LEU A 183 9.77 -3.78 10.49
N LYS A 184 10.13 -3.70 9.21
CA LYS A 184 10.58 -2.48 8.54
C LYS A 184 9.84 -2.30 7.22
N ILE A 185 9.62 -1.05 6.82
CA ILE A 185 9.00 -0.69 5.55
C ILE A 185 9.58 0.61 5.02
N THR A 186 9.73 0.75 3.71
CA THR A 186 10.18 2.01 3.09
C THR A 186 9.00 2.95 2.83
N PRO A 187 9.20 4.28 2.74
CA PRO A 187 8.18 5.20 2.25
C PRO A 187 7.59 4.78 0.91
N LYS A 188 8.42 4.26 0.01
CA LYS A 188 7.99 3.73 -1.28
C LYS A 188 7.02 2.56 -1.15
N ALA A 189 7.37 1.57 -0.34
CA ALA A 189 6.51 0.41 -0.07
C ALA A 189 5.22 0.78 0.68
N GLN A 190 5.22 1.83 1.50
CA GLN A 190 4.00 2.38 2.09
C GLN A 190 3.04 2.90 1.02
N ILE A 191 3.55 3.64 0.03
CA ILE A 191 2.73 4.13 -1.08
C ILE A 191 2.19 2.96 -1.91
N GLU A 192 3.03 1.98 -2.26
CA GLU A 192 2.60 0.78 -3.01
C GLU A 192 1.49 0.01 -2.28
N PHE A 193 1.62 -0.14 -0.97
CA PHE A 193 0.59 -0.75 -0.14
C PHE A 193 -0.72 0.06 -0.15
N LEU A 194 -0.66 1.38 0.00
CA LEU A 194 -1.82 2.27 -0.03
C LEU A 194 -2.49 2.31 -1.40
N GLN A 195 -1.74 2.26 -2.49
CA GLN A 195 -2.28 2.14 -3.85
C GLN A 195 -3.09 0.86 -4.02
N ARG A 196 -2.54 -0.28 -3.57
CA ARG A 196 -3.25 -1.56 -3.61
C ARG A 196 -4.50 -1.57 -2.74
N LEU A 197 -4.46 -0.92 -1.56
CA LEU A 197 -5.64 -0.73 -0.72
C LEU A 197 -6.71 0.11 -1.43
N HIS A 198 -6.33 1.26 -1.96
CA HIS A 198 -7.23 2.15 -2.69
C HIS A 198 -7.90 1.45 -3.89
N GLN A 199 -7.10 0.70 -4.66
CA GLN A 199 -7.56 -0.04 -5.85
C GLN A 199 -8.24 -1.38 -5.55
N ASN A 200 -8.45 -1.73 -4.29
CA ASN A 200 -9.03 -3.01 -3.86
C ASN A 200 -8.23 -4.24 -4.36
N LYS A 201 -6.90 -4.12 -4.45
CA LYS A 201 -5.98 -5.17 -4.94
C LYS A 201 -5.22 -5.89 -3.83
N LEU A 202 -5.64 -5.74 -2.58
CA LEU A 202 -5.11 -6.50 -1.46
C LEU A 202 -5.94 -7.77 -1.24
N PRO A 203 -5.35 -8.84 -0.67
CA PRO A 203 -6.04 -10.11 -0.43
C PRO A 203 -6.95 -10.05 0.82
N PHE A 204 -7.87 -9.10 0.82
CA PHE A 204 -8.90 -8.88 1.83
C PHE A 204 -10.25 -8.71 1.14
N SER A 205 -11.34 -8.97 1.86
CA SER A 205 -12.69 -8.72 1.35
C SER A 205 -12.90 -7.23 1.05
N GLN A 206 -13.76 -6.96 0.07
CA GLN A 206 -14.16 -5.58 -0.28
C GLN A 206 -14.65 -4.82 0.95
N ARG A 207 -15.49 -5.46 1.77
CA ARG A 207 -16.01 -4.89 3.02
C ARG A 207 -14.88 -4.45 3.96
N THR A 208 -13.88 -5.29 4.17
CA THR A 208 -12.73 -4.98 5.03
C THR A 208 -11.97 -3.77 4.50
N MET A 209 -11.67 -3.75 3.20
CA MET A 209 -10.93 -2.65 2.59
C MET A 209 -11.72 -1.34 2.65
N ASP A 210 -13.03 -1.37 2.40
CA ASP A 210 -13.88 -0.18 2.44
C ASP A 210 -13.99 0.40 3.86
N LEU A 211 -14.19 -0.44 4.88
CA LEU A 211 -14.20 0.01 6.27
C LEU A 211 -12.86 0.65 6.68
N VAL A 212 -11.73 0.05 6.27
CA VAL A 212 -10.42 0.61 6.61
C VAL A 212 -10.18 1.93 5.88
N LYS A 213 -10.55 2.05 4.60
CA LYS A 213 -10.49 3.33 3.88
C LYS A 213 -11.34 4.39 4.57
N ASP A 214 -12.51 4.01 5.08
CA ASP A 214 -13.41 4.93 5.77
C ASP A 214 -12.83 5.43 7.12
N ILE A 215 -12.30 4.53 7.94
CA ILE A 215 -11.66 4.95 9.22
C ILE A 215 -10.38 5.75 9.02
N MET A 216 -9.77 5.70 7.83
CA MET A 216 -8.61 6.52 7.48
C MET A 216 -8.95 7.97 7.16
N VAL A 217 -10.23 8.33 6.99
CA VAL A 217 -10.64 9.71 6.68
C VAL A 217 -10.20 10.64 7.81
N ARG A 218 -9.43 11.65 7.45
CA ARG A 218 -8.98 12.71 8.37
C ARG A 218 -9.68 14.03 8.13
N GLU A 219 -9.97 14.30 6.87
CA GLU A 219 -10.62 15.52 6.42
C GLU A 219 -11.40 15.21 5.14
N GLN A 220 -12.63 15.72 5.07
CA GLN A 220 -13.47 15.60 3.89
C GLN A 220 -14.17 16.92 3.64
N THR A 221 -14.02 17.44 2.44
CA THR A 221 -14.65 18.66 1.93
C THR A 221 -15.40 18.35 0.63
N PRO A 222 -16.15 19.28 0.06
CA PRO A 222 -16.71 19.11 -1.28
C PRO A 222 -15.64 18.89 -2.37
N ASP A 223 -14.42 19.41 -2.16
CA ASP A 223 -13.37 19.42 -3.18
C ASP A 223 -12.41 18.24 -3.07
N TYR A 224 -12.21 17.70 -1.85
CA TYR A 224 -11.26 16.59 -1.63
C TYR A 224 -11.59 15.74 -0.40
N THR A 225 -11.03 14.54 -0.39
CA THR A 225 -10.96 13.68 0.80
C THR A 225 -9.50 13.34 1.10
N LEU A 226 -9.04 13.72 2.30
CA LEU A 226 -7.72 13.37 2.81
C LEU A 226 -7.82 12.17 3.75
N ARG A 227 -7.15 11.09 3.42
CA ARG A 227 -7.03 9.90 4.26
C ARG A 227 -5.60 9.69 4.69
N GLY A 228 -5.41 9.22 5.92
CA GLY A 228 -4.05 8.98 6.37
C GLY A 228 -3.92 8.48 7.79
N LYS A 229 -2.71 8.02 8.09
CA LYS A 229 -2.29 7.57 9.42
C LYS A 229 -0.94 8.12 9.79
N THR A 230 -0.84 8.62 11.01
CA THR A 230 0.42 9.04 11.63
C THR A 230 1.09 7.89 12.36
N GLY A 231 2.42 7.94 12.48
CA GLY A 231 3.22 7.03 13.29
C GLY A 231 4.29 7.77 14.06
N VAL A 232 4.69 7.22 15.20
CA VAL A 232 5.85 7.66 15.96
C VAL A 232 6.58 6.43 16.46
N SER A 233 7.88 6.38 16.26
CA SER A 233 8.76 5.43 16.91
C SER A 233 9.74 6.16 17.82
N THR A 234 9.71 5.79 19.08
CA THR A 234 10.67 6.23 20.12
C THR A 234 11.81 5.24 20.28
N SER A 235 11.78 4.13 19.53
CA SER A 235 12.81 3.09 19.58
C SER A 235 14.03 3.41 18.73
N THR A 236 14.01 4.54 18.00
CA THR A 236 15.13 5.04 17.18
C THR A 236 15.70 6.33 17.78
N LYS A 237 16.96 6.64 17.42
CA LYS A 237 17.58 7.94 17.74
C LYS A 237 18.19 8.51 16.47
N PRO A 238 17.70 9.67 15.98
CA PRO A 238 16.55 10.44 16.47
C PRO A 238 15.24 9.65 16.41
N GLU A 239 14.21 10.11 17.14
CA GLU A 239 12.87 9.52 17.07
C GLU A 239 12.28 9.74 15.68
N LEU A 240 11.48 8.78 15.20
CA LEU A 240 10.94 8.78 13.86
C LEU A 240 9.45 9.16 13.85
N GLY A 241 9.11 10.21 13.12
CA GLY A 241 7.72 10.59 12.84
C GLY A 241 7.31 10.18 11.42
N TRP A 242 6.10 9.60 11.27
CA TRP A 242 5.48 9.24 10.00
C TRP A 242 4.16 9.95 9.76
N PHE A 243 3.89 10.30 8.52
CA PHE A 243 2.54 10.54 8.03
C PHE A 243 2.39 9.92 6.63
N VAL A 244 1.50 8.93 6.50
CA VAL A 244 1.23 8.23 5.26
C VAL A 244 -0.24 8.27 4.92
N GLY A 245 -0.59 8.30 3.64
CA GLY A 245 -1.97 8.40 3.23
C GLY A 245 -2.15 8.72 1.77
N TYR A 246 -3.33 9.23 1.44
CA TYR A 246 -3.64 9.72 0.11
C TYR A 246 -4.72 10.81 0.13
N LEU A 247 -4.66 11.67 -0.89
CA LEU A 247 -5.62 12.72 -1.19
C LEU A 247 -6.39 12.32 -2.44
N GLU A 248 -7.71 12.27 -2.35
CA GLU A 248 -8.60 12.12 -3.50
C GLU A 248 -9.14 13.49 -3.90
N GLN A 249 -8.87 13.93 -5.11
CA GLN A 249 -9.30 15.23 -5.64
C GLN A 249 -9.40 15.17 -7.16
N ASN A 250 -10.41 15.83 -7.73
CA ASN A 250 -10.56 16.00 -9.19
C ASN A 250 -10.45 14.68 -9.98
N LYS A 251 -11.05 13.59 -9.47
CA LYS A 251 -10.97 12.23 -10.05
C LYS A 251 -9.54 11.68 -10.15
N ASN A 252 -8.62 12.20 -9.35
CA ASN A 252 -7.26 11.72 -9.22
C ASN A 252 -6.94 11.38 -7.76
N VAL A 253 -5.86 10.63 -7.56
CA VAL A 253 -5.39 10.21 -6.23
C VAL A 253 -3.90 10.48 -6.12
N TYR A 254 -3.54 11.15 -5.03
CA TYR A 254 -2.17 11.50 -4.69
C TYR A 254 -1.77 10.77 -3.40
N PHE A 255 -0.97 9.73 -3.54
CA PHE A 255 -0.46 8.99 -2.39
C PHE A 255 0.76 9.70 -1.81
N PHE A 256 0.90 9.72 -0.50
CA PHE A 256 2.05 10.35 0.15
C PHE A 256 2.61 9.52 1.30
N ALA A 257 3.92 9.65 1.50
CA ALA A 257 4.63 9.13 2.66
C ALA A 257 5.69 10.15 3.10
N THR A 258 5.50 10.71 4.27
CA THR A 258 6.40 11.68 4.90
C THR A 258 7.05 11.06 6.12
N THR A 259 8.36 11.24 6.25
CA THR A 259 9.12 10.91 7.46
C THR A 259 9.85 12.12 7.98
N ILE A 260 9.96 12.25 9.30
CA ILE A 260 10.79 13.26 9.94
C ILE A 260 11.62 12.65 11.07
N ASP A 261 12.80 13.16 11.29
CA ASP A 261 13.58 12.94 12.50
C ASP A 261 13.13 13.93 13.55
N MET A 262 12.61 13.43 14.67
CA MET A 262 12.13 14.28 15.78
C MET A 262 13.20 14.37 16.86
N ASN A 263 13.54 15.58 17.25
CA ASN A 263 14.50 15.87 18.32
C ASN A 263 13.79 16.20 19.64
N LYS A 264 12.54 16.63 19.57
CA LYS A 264 11.68 17.01 20.70
C LYS A 264 10.22 16.75 20.38
N PRO A 265 9.34 16.56 21.39
CA PRO A 265 7.91 16.29 21.19
C PRO A 265 7.17 17.35 20.36
N THR A 266 7.62 18.62 20.41
CA THR A 266 7.04 19.73 19.64
C THR A 266 7.27 19.61 18.13
N ASP A 267 8.15 18.72 17.68
CA ASP A 267 8.38 18.45 16.24
C ASP A 267 7.24 17.59 15.64
N LEU A 268 6.46 16.94 16.49
CA LEU A 268 5.45 15.96 16.10
C LEU A 268 4.45 16.45 15.04
N PRO A 269 3.90 17.67 15.08
CA PRO A 269 2.97 18.17 14.07
C PRO A 269 3.60 18.38 12.70
N ALA A 270 4.92 18.62 12.63
CA ALA A 270 5.61 19.01 11.40
C ALA A 270 5.44 17.98 10.27
N ARG A 271 5.36 16.66 10.59
CA ARG A 271 5.13 15.62 9.57
C ARG A 271 3.85 15.81 8.78
N ILE A 272 2.79 16.31 9.42
CA ILE A 272 1.51 16.61 8.76
C ILE A 272 1.63 17.94 8.01
N GLU A 273 2.18 18.95 8.65
CA GLU A 273 2.28 20.29 8.08
C GLU A 273 3.19 20.33 6.84
N ILE A 274 4.33 19.65 6.85
CA ILE A 274 5.21 19.51 5.69
C ILE A 274 4.45 18.85 4.53
N THR A 275 3.71 17.76 4.80
CA THR A 275 2.89 17.11 3.78
C THR A 275 1.86 18.06 3.19
N ARG A 276 1.10 18.77 4.04
CA ARG A 276 0.05 19.68 3.60
C ARG A 276 0.59 20.85 2.77
N ARG A 277 1.68 21.45 3.20
CA ARG A 277 2.35 22.54 2.45
C ARG A 277 2.85 22.04 1.10
N SER A 278 3.46 20.87 1.07
CA SER A 278 3.90 20.25 -0.19
C SER A 278 2.74 19.97 -1.16
N LEU A 279 1.60 19.48 -0.65
CA LEU A 279 0.40 19.30 -1.47
C LEU A 279 -0.13 20.65 -1.98
N LYS A 280 -0.11 21.70 -1.17
CA LYS A 280 -0.47 23.08 -1.60
C LYS A 280 0.46 23.62 -2.67
N ASP A 281 1.77 23.40 -2.55
CA ASP A 281 2.74 23.83 -3.56
C ASP A 281 2.49 23.17 -4.93
N LEU A 282 1.89 21.99 -4.93
CA LEU A 282 1.48 21.28 -6.11
C LEU A 282 0.06 21.66 -6.60
N GLY A 283 -0.61 22.61 -5.93
CA GLY A 283 -1.96 23.04 -6.26
C GLY A 283 -3.05 22.02 -5.90
N LEU A 284 -2.80 21.17 -4.90
CA LEU A 284 -3.68 20.05 -4.54
C LEU A 284 -4.49 20.27 -3.25
N LEU A 285 -4.25 21.33 -2.50
CA LEU A 285 -5.00 21.71 -1.28
C LEU A 285 -5.24 23.21 -1.22
#